data_e110d4493a271a47f02339b3f56266bc
#
_entry.id   e110d4493a271a47f02339b3f56266bc
#
_cell.length_a   1.000
_cell.length_b   1.000
_cell.length_c   1.000
_cell.angle_alpha   90.00
_cell.angle_beta   90.00
_cell.angle_gamma   90.00
#
_symmetry.space_group_name_H-M   'P 1'
#
loop_
_entity.id
_entity.type
_entity.pdbx_description
1 polymer ?
#
loop_
_entity_poly.entity_id
_entity_poly.type
_entity_poly.pdbx_seq_one_letter_code
_entity_poly.pdbx_strand_id
1 'polypeptide(L)'
;HALNLKHFYPKVDLSKRKIDIGNRSYEYPKYLGDNLRLRTYELMKNLRNEFVVDVSSDPNKRFNRNQWSEFLNNCKYTISSEVGSKYVERDDYTRKIINEFELKGEYSKIKKYFQDYKPLTYLSGKAIGGRHFDAVGTKTCQILVEGEYSNILKPNKHYIELKKDFSNLYEVKQIIKSDSMRKFLVEEAFDHIKHNHLYKHRIEKLLKNI
;
A
#
# COMPACT_ATOMS: atom_id res chain seq x y z
N HIS A 1 -1.53 -5.12 12.40
CA HIS A 1 -2.18 -5.83 11.30
C HIS A 1 -1.60 -7.24 11.12
N ALA A 2 -2.36 -8.15 10.51
CA ALA A 2 -1.99 -9.53 10.20
C ALA A 2 -2.88 -10.08 9.09
N LEU A 3 -2.50 -11.22 8.50
CA LEU A 3 -3.30 -11.88 7.48
C LEU A 3 -4.47 -12.66 8.11
N ASN A 4 -5.66 -12.52 7.50
CA ASN A 4 -6.85 -13.31 7.81
C ASN A 4 -7.21 -14.21 6.61
N LEU A 5 -6.75 -15.45 6.65
CA LEU A 5 -7.01 -16.43 5.59
C LEU A 5 -8.49 -16.84 5.46
N LYS A 6 -9.35 -16.53 6.44
CA LYS A 6 -10.80 -16.76 6.32
C LYS A 6 -11.44 -15.88 5.24
N HIS A 7 -10.85 -14.70 4.99
CA HIS A 7 -11.39 -13.72 4.05
C HIS A 7 -10.50 -13.50 2.83
N PHE A 8 -9.19 -13.58 3.00
CA PHE A 8 -8.20 -13.29 1.95
C PHE A 8 -7.39 -14.55 1.66
N TYR A 9 -7.79 -15.26 0.63
CA TYR A 9 -7.16 -16.48 0.13
C TYR A 9 -7.27 -16.54 -1.40
N PRO A 10 -6.42 -17.30 -2.10
CA PRO A 10 -6.48 -17.40 -3.55
C PRO A 10 -7.78 -18.11 -3.99
N LYS A 11 -8.60 -17.45 -4.80
CA LYS A 11 -9.84 -17.96 -5.40
C LYS A 11 -9.73 -18.17 -6.90
N VAL A 12 -8.82 -17.43 -7.55
CA VAL A 12 -8.65 -17.40 -9.00
C VAL A 12 -7.18 -17.66 -9.34
N ASP A 13 -6.93 -18.59 -10.25
CA ASP A 13 -5.59 -18.85 -10.75
C ASP A 13 -4.92 -17.59 -11.27
N LEU A 14 -3.61 -17.47 -11.07
CA LEU A 14 -2.84 -16.30 -11.48
C LEU A 14 -2.95 -16.02 -12.99
N SER A 15 -3.03 -17.08 -13.81
CA SER A 15 -3.17 -16.97 -15.27
C SER A 15 -4.55 -16.50 -15.74
N LYS A 16 -5.58 -16.66 -14.92
CA LYS A 16 -6.98 -16.33 -15.27
C LYS A 16 -7.40 -14.92 -14.83
N ARG A 17 -6.51 -14.16 -14.18
CA ARG A 17 -6.80 -12.81 -13.69
C ARG A 17 -6.85 -11.82 -14.84
N LYS A 18 -7.89 -10.98 -14.84
CA LYS A 18 -8.22 -10.12 -16.00
C LYS A 18 -7.68 -8.68 -15.86
N ILE A 19 -7.43 -8.22 -14.64
CA ILE A 19 -6.95 -6.88 -14.35
C ILE A 19 -5.45 -6.95 -14.13
N ASP A 20 -4.68 -6.22 -14.94
CA ASP A 20 -3.24 -6.17 -14.73
C ASP A 20 -2.92 -5.40 -13.45
N ILE A 21 -3.43 -4.19 -13.30
CA ILE A 21 -3.17 -3.36 -12.11
C ILE A 21 -4.49 -2.88 -11.52
N GLY A 22 -4.80 -3.29 -10.30
CA GLY A 22 -5.99 -2.87 -9.59
C GLY A 22 -5.72 -2.14 -8.28
N ASN A 23 -6.50 -1.07 -7.99
CA ASN A 23 -6.48 -0.40 -6.69
C ASN A 23 -7.80 0.30 -6.39
N ARG A 24 -8.19 0.28 -5.13
CA ARG A 24 -9.24 1.13 -4.55
C ARG A 24 -8.63 1.89 -3.38
N SER A 25 -8.51 3.18 -3.54
CA SER A 25 -7.85 4.05 -2.57
C SER A 25 -8.70 5.31 -2.35
N TYR A 26 -8.37 6.09 -1.36
CA TYR A 26 -8.85 7.45 -1.17
C TYR A 26 -7.65 8.37 -0.98
N GLU A 27 -7.85 9.65 -1.20
CA GLU A 27 -6.83 10.63 -0.93
C GLU A 27 -6.52 10.65 0.57
N TYR A 28 -5.25 10.70 0.90
CA TYR A 28 -4.85 10.89 2.28
C TYR A 28 -5.10 12.33 2.71
N PRO A 29 -5.57 12.53 3.94
CA PRO A 29 -5.61 13.86 4.53
C PRO A 29 -4.23 14.53 4.45
N LYS A 30 -4.20 15.80 4.10
CA LYS A 30 -2.95 16.54 3.86
C LYS A 30 -2.06 16.61 5.11
N TYR A 31 -2.69 16.60 6.30
CA TYR A 31 -1.94 16.59 7.56
C TYR A 31 -1.03 15.36 7.76
N LEU A 32 -1.19 14.30 6.99
CA LEU A 32 -0.26 13.16 7.06
C LEU A 32 1.12 13.44 6.46
N GLY A 33 1.28 14.57 5.75
CA GLY A 33 2.56 15.03 5.20
C GLY A 33 3.09 14.17 4.05
N ASP A 34 2.20 13.42 3.39
CA ASP A 34 2.56 12.45 2.36
C ASP A 34 1.63 12.54 1.15
N ASN A 35 2.20 12.68 -0.02
CA ASN A 35 1.48 12.68 -1.30
C ASN A 35 1.76 11.43 -2.17
N LEU A 36 2.51 10.46 -1.68
CA LEU A 36 2.89 9.27 -2.46
C LEU A 36 1.68 8.51 -2.98
N ARG A 37 0.61 8.44 -2.19
CA ARG A 37 -0.63 7.77 -2.62
C ARG A 37 -1.28 8.47 -3.82
N LEU A 38 -1.35 9.80 -3.82
CA LEU A 38 -1.86 10.57 -4.95
C LEU A 38 -0.97 10.38 -6.18
N ARG A 39 0.33 10.50 -6.02
CA ARG A 39 1.30 10.31 -7.11
C ARG A 39 1.24 8.91 -7.70
N THR A 40 1.13 7.86 -6.87
CA THR A 40 0.97 6.49 -7.37
C THR A 40 -0.37 6.29 -8.06
N TYR A 41 -1.44 6.96 -7.63
CA TYR A 41 -2.73 6.91 -8.30
C TYR A 41 -2.66 7.54 -9.71
N GLU A 42 -2.04 8.70 -9.85
CA GLU A 42 -1.83 9.34 -11.15
C GLU A 42 -0.91 8.49 -12.06
N LEU A 43 0.14 7.91 -11.49
CA LEU A 43 0.98 6.95 -12.21
C LEU A 43 0.16 5.80 -12.78
N MET A 44 -0.70 5.16 -11.97
CA MET A 44 -1.55 4.06 -12.43
C MET A 44 -2.49 4.47 -13.56
N LYS A 45 -3.07 5.67 -13.50
CA LYS A 45 -3.89 6.18 -14.60
C LYS A 45 -3.11 6.26 -15.91
N ASN A 46 -1.86 6.71 -15.87
CA ASN A 46 -1.01 6.85 -17.05
C ASN A 46 -0.58 5.50 -17.64
N LEU A 47 -0.65 4.41 -16.86
CA LEU A 47 -0.33 3.06 -17.35
C LEU A 47 -1.48 2.41 -18.16
N ARG A 48 -2.65 3.04 -18.25
CA ARG A 48 -3.81 2.50 -18.98
C ARG A 48 -3.58 2.26 -20.47
N ASN A 49 -2.60 2.94 -21.06
CA ASN A 49 -2.26 2.74 -22.47
C ASN A 49 -1.49 1.43 -22.72
N GLU A 50 -0.93 0.82 -21.67
CA GLU A 50 -0.10 -0.38 -21.78
C GLU A 50 -0.68 -1.60 -21.03
N PHE A 51 -1.53 -1.37 -20.04
CA PHE A 51 -2.05 -2.39 -19.12
C PHE A 51 -3.55 -2.22 -18.90
N VAL A 52 -4.22 -3.32 -18.57
CA VAL A 52 -5.60 -3.29 -18.07
C VAL A 52 -5.60 -2.78 -16.64
N VAL A 53 -5.96 -1.49 -16.47
CA VAL A 53 -5.90 -0.79 -15.18
C VAL A 53 -7.29 -0.47 -14.66
N ASP A 54 -7.62 -0.99 -13.48
CA ASP A 54 -8.86 -0.69 -12.76
C ASP A 54 -8.56 -0.03 -11.41
N VAL A 55 -8.56 1.30 -11.39
CA VAL A 55 -8.25 2.10 -10.21
C VAL A 55 -9.32 3.16 -9.97
N SER A 56 -9.67 3.38 -8.70
CA SER A 56 -10.59 4.44 -8.28
C SER A 56 -10.21 5.01 -6.91
N SER A 57 -10.28 6.34 -6.79
CA SER A 57 -10.22 7.09 -5.53
C SER A 57 -11.59 7.58 -5.07
N ASP A 58 -12.65 7.33 -5.82
CA ASP A 58 -14.02 7.73 -5.51
C ASP A 58 -14.50 7.01 -4.22
N PRO A 59 -14.91 7.75 -3.17
CA PRO A 59 -15.45 7.18 -1.95
C PRO A 59 -16.68 6.29 -2.16
N ASN A 60 -17.49 6.59 -3.18
CA ASN A 60 -18.70 5.83 -3.50
C ASN A 60 -18.40 4.49 -4.19
N LYS A 61 -17.18 4.30 -4.70
CA LYS A 61 -16.69 3.06 -5.31
C LYS A 61 -15.86 2.20 -4.33
N ARG A 62 -16.05 2.40 -3.04
CA ARG A 62 -15.41 1.56 -2.03
C ARG A 62 -16.03 0.17 -1.99
N PHE A 63 -15.18 -0.79 -1.78
CA PHE A 63 -15.57 -2.18 -1.59
C PHE A 63 -15.74 -2.52 -0.11
N ASN A 64 -16.73 -3.34 0.21
CA ASN A 64 -16.75 -4.08 1.47
C ASN A 64 -15.67 -5.17 1.45
N ARG A 65 -15.49 -5.89 2.55
CA ARG A 65 -14.43 -6.90 2.70
C ARG A 65 -14.49 -7.99 1.63
N ASN A 66 -15.67 -8.50 1.32
CA ASN A 66 -15.84 -9.59 0.35
C ASN A 66 -15.56 -9.10 -1.07
N GLN A 67 -16.14 -7.97 -1.44
CA GLN A 67 -15.88 -7.31 -2.73
C GLN A 67 -14.39 -6.98 -2.92
N TRP A 68 -13.70 -6.54 -1.85
CA TRP A 68 -12.28 -6.27 -1.88
C TRP A 68 -11.46 -7.55 -2.11
N SER A 69 -11.82 -8.64 -1.43
CA SER A 69 -11.19 -9.95 -1.65
C SER A 69 -11.38 -10.45 -3.08
N GLU A 70 -12.59 -10.35 -3.63
CA GLU A 70 -12.91 -10.75 -5.01
C GLU A 70 -12.17 -9.87 -6.03
N PHE A 71 -12.15 -8.56 -5.82
CA PHE A 71 -11.41 -7.63 -6.67
C PHE A 71 -9.92 -7.97 -6.71
N LEU A 72 -9.28 -8.18 -5.55
CA LEU A 72 -7.88 -8.58 -5.48
C LEU A 72 -7.61 -9.90 -6.21
N ASN A 73 -8.50 -10.89 -6.09
CA ASN A 73 -8.41 -12.15 -6.79
C ASN A 73 -8.51 -12.02 -8.32
N ASN A 74 -9.05 -10.91 -8.84
CA ASN A 74 -9.08 -10.60 -10.28
C ASN A 74 -7.89 -9.75 -10.74
N CYS A 75 -7.09 -9.22 -9.80
CA CYS A 75 -5.93 -8.40 -10.11
C CYS A 75 -4.65 -9.23 -10.14
N LYS A 76 -3.80 -9.03 -11.16
CA LYS A 76 -2.44 -9.56 -11.19
C LYS A 76 -1.55 -8.79 -10.23
N TYR A 77 -1.70 -7.46 -10.23
CA TYR A 77 -0.91 -6.54 -9.41
C TYR A 77 -1.77 -5.50 -8.69
N THR A 78 -1.26 -5.01 -7.58
CA THR A 78 -1.75 -3.77 -6.94
C THR A 78 -0.57 -2.88 -6.60
N ILE A 79 -0.75 -1.55 -6.68
CA ILE A 79 0.28 -0.58 -6.32
C ILE A 79 -0.11 0.10 -5.02
N SER A 80 0.82 0.23 -4.09
CA SER A 80 0.60 0.96 -2.85
C SER A 80 1.91 1.49 -2.22
N SER A 81 1.76 2.23 -1.15
CA SER A 81 2.83 2.71 -0.27
C SER A 81 2.51 2.35 1.16
N GLU A 82 3.48 2.53 2.07
CA GLU A 82 3.22 2.43 3.50
C GLU A 82 2.04 3.30 3.92
N VAL A 83 1.36 2.87 4.97
CA VAL A 83 0.27 3.63 5.61
C VAL A 83 0.80 4.43 6.79
N GLY A 84 -0.02 5.36 7.30
CA GLY A 84 0.34 6.19 8.45
C GLY A 84 0.87 7.56 8.04
N SER A 85 1.21 8.36 9.05
CA SER A 85 1.76 9.70 8.87
C SER A 85 3.27 9.68 8.64
N LYS A 86 3.80 10.74 8.09
CA LYS A 86 5.24 10.95 7.95
C LYS A 86 5.94 11.11 9.30
N TYR A 87 5.17 11.44 10.34
CA TYR A 87 5.65 11.78 11.69
C TYR A 87 4.71 11.21 12.75
N VAL A 88 5.19 11.10 13.98
CA VAL A 88 4.39 10.81 15.17
C VAL A 88 4.43 12.03 16.08
N GLU A 89 3.27 12.55 16.44
CA GLU A 89 3.12 13.70 17.35
C GLU A 89 2.25 13.32 18.55
N ARG A 90 2.56 13.94 19.69
CA ARG A 90 1.81 13.73 20.93
C ARG A 90 0.46 14.45 20.94
N ASP A 91 0.39 15.67 20.40
CA ASP A 91 -0.73 16.59 20.61
C ASP A 91 -1.53 16.93 19.34
N ASP A 92 -1.38 16.17 18.25
CA ASP A 92 -2.04 16.41 16.97
C ASP A 92 -1.83 17.86 16.42
N TYR A 93 -0.70 18.47 16.74
CA TYR A 93 -0.43 19.87 16.43
C TYR A 93 -0.45 20.13 14.92
N THR A 94 0.28 19.35 14.15
CA THR A 94 0.30 19.46 12.67
C THR A 94 -1.10 19.27 12.10
N ARG A 95 -1.87 18.31 12.62
CA ARG A 95 -3.24 18.08 12.16
C ARG A 95 -4.13 19.30 12.34
N LYS A 96 -4.05 19.96 13.50
CA LYS A 96 -4.83 21.18 13.80
C LYS A 96 -4.48 22.31 12.83
N ILE A 97 -3.20 22.59 12.64
CA ILE A 97 -2.71 23.66 11.73
C ILE A 97 -3.11 23.37 10.29
N ILE A 98 -2.88 22.17 9.80
CA ILE A 98 -3.19 21.83 8.41
C ILE A 98 -4.69 21.89 8.14
N ASN A 99 -5.51 21.39 9.05
CA ASN A 99 -6.97 21.50 8.92
C ASN A 99 -7.43 22.97 8.90
N GLU A 100 -6.81 23.85 9.69
CA GLU A 100 -7.09 25.28 9.66
C GLU A 100 -6.75 25.90 8.29
N PHE A 101 -5.58 25.58 7.73
CA PHE A 101 -5.21 26.02 6.39
C PHE A 101 -6.15 25.51 5.30
N GLU A 102 -6.61 24.25 5.41
CA GLU A 102 -7.59 23.69 4.47
C GLU A 102 -8.93 24.41 4.55
N LEU A 103 -9.44 24.68 5.75
CA LEU A 103 -10.68 25.45 5.96
C LEU A 103 -10.62 26.85 5.38
N LYS A 104 -9.44 27.49 5.42
CA LYS A 104 -9.20 28.84 4.87
C LYS A 104 -8.82 28.84 3.38
N GLY A 105 -8.68 27.67 2.74
CA GLY A 105 -8.24 27.56 1.34
C GLY A 105 -6.74 27.92 1.13
N GLU A 106 -5.93 27.96 2.18
CA GLU A 106 -4.54 28.40 2.17
C GLU A 106 -3.56 27.29 1.80
N TYR A 107 -3.76 26.61 0.67
CA TYR A 107 -3.00 25.44 0.25
C TYR A 107 -1.50 25.68 0.08
N SER A 108 -1.08 26.88 -0.29
CA SER A 108 0.33 27.25 -0.37
C SER A 108 1.04 27.17 0.98
N LYS A 109 0.34 27.54 2.07
CA LYS A 109 0.87 27.44 3.45
C LYS A 109 1.08 26.01 3.87
N ILE A 110 0.24 25.06 3.43
CA ILE A 110 0.41 23.63 3.71
C ILE A 110 1.72 23.12 3.11
N LYS A 111 2.00 23.47 1.84
CA LYS A 111 3.25 23.09 1.18
C LYS A 111 4.47 23.64 1.93
N LYS A 112 4.43 24.93 2.27
CA LYS A 112 5.50 25.60 3.02
C LYS A 112 5.69 24.97 4.39
N TYR A 113 4.60 24.70 5.13
CA TYR A 113 4.65 24.05 6.43
C TYR A 113 5.49 22.77 6.40
N PHE A 114 5.22 21.86 5.44
CA PHE A 114 5.96 20.60 5.34
C PHE A 114 7.37 20.74 4.76
N GLN A 115 7.70 21.82 4.06
CA GLN A 115 9.07 22.13 3.66
C GLN A 115 9.91 22.55 4.87
N ASP A 116 9.32 23.32 5.77
CA ASP A 116 9.99 23.88 6.96
C ASP A 116 9.82 22.99 8.19
N TYR A 117 8.99 21.94 8.10
CA TYR A 117 8.62 21.08 9.23
C TYR A 117 9.80 20.27 9.75
N LYS A 118 10.11 20.53 11.02
CA LYS A 118 11.10 19.79 11.80
C LYS A 118 10.39 19.09 12.96
N PRO A 119 10.06 17.78 12.83
CA PRO A 119 9.40 17.08 13.91
C PRO A 119 10.30 17.04 15.16
N LEU A 120 9.69 17.21 16.34
CA LEU A 120 10.38 17.07 17.62
C LEU A 120 10.91 15.66 17.85
N THR A 121 10.30 14.68 17.19
CA THR A 121 10.72 13.28 17.21
C THR A 121 10.95 12.80 15.77
N TYR A 122 12.06 12.11 15.54
CA TYR A 122 12.36 11.49 14.24
C TYR A 122 11.61 10.16 14.02
N LEU A 123 10.60 9.86 14.84
CA LEU A 123 9.82 8.64 14.69
C LEU A 123 8.88 8.76 13.50
N SER A 124 9.11 7.91 12.51
CA SER A 124 8.19 7.75 11.40
C SER A 124 6.92 7.02 11.89
N GLY A 125 5.75 7.56 11.54
CA GLY A 125 4.47 6.87 11.70
C GLY A 125 4.14 5.92 10.55
N LYS A 126 5.07 5.71 9.62
CA LYS A 126 4.90 4.81 8.48
C LYS A 126 4.98 3.35 8.90
N ALA A 127 4.09 2.53 8.35
CA ALA A 127 4.05 1.12 8.66
C ALA A 127 3.38 0.31 7.53
N ILE A 128 3.54 -1.01 7.59
CA ILE A 128 2.74 -1.92 6.80
C ILE A 128 1.26 -1.85 7.22
N GLY A 129 0.34 -1.76 6.28
CA GLY A 129 -1.11 -1.72 6.54
C GLY A 129 -1.81 -3.04 6.24
N GLY A 130 -3.08 -3.16 6.67
CA GLY A 130 -3.90 -4.35 6.43
C GLY A 130 -4.00 -4.75 4.97
N ARG A 131 -4.08 -3.79 4.06
CA ARG A 131 -4.17 -4.02 2.61
C ARG A 131 -2.98 -4.79 2.02
N HIS A 132 -1.79 -4.65 2.60
CA HIS A 132 -0.62 -5.41 2.15
C HIS A 132 -0.79 -6.90 2.50
N PHE A 133 -1.32 -7.21 3.68
CA PHE A 133 -1.65 -8.59 4.06
C PHE A 133 -2.80 -9.15 3.22
N ASP A 134 -3.82 -8.34 2.90
CA ASP A 134 -4.95 -8.75 2.05
C ASP A 134 -4.45 -9.15 0.65
N ALA A 135 -3.57 -8.34 0.05
CA ALA A 135 -2.96 -8.62 -1.25
C ALA A 135 -2.11 -9.90 -1.23
N VAL A 136 -1.29 -10.09 -0.18
CA VAL A 136 -0.53 -11.34 -0.01
C VAL A 136 -1.46 -12.53 0.11
N GLY A 137 -2.52 -12.42 0.93
CA GLY A 137 -3.48 -13.50 1.15
C GLY A 137 -4.17 -13.99 -0.12
N THR A 138 -4.48 -13.08 -1.03
CA THR A 138 -5.08 -13.39 -2.34
C THR A 138 -4.05 -13.74 -3.42
N LYS A 139 -2.76 -13.77 -3.09
CA LYS A 139 -1.64 -13.91 -4.05
C LYS A 139 -1.69 -12.84 -5.15
N THR A 140 -2.12 -11.62 -4.81
CA THR A 140 -2.02 -10.48 -5.70
C THR A 140 -0.62 -9.87 -5.54
N CYS A 141 0.16 -9.85 -6.63
CA CYS A 141 1.52 -9.32 -6.58
C CYS A 141 1.50 -7.83 -6.24
N GLN A 142 2.40 -7.40 -5.39
CA GLN A 142 2.45 -6.02 -4.96
C GLN A 142 3.60 -5.26 -5.64
N ILE A 143 3.30 -4.05 -6.11
CA ILE A 143 4.28 -3.04 -6.50
C ILE A 143 4.25 -2.01 -5.37
N LEU A 144 5.28 -1.95 -4.56
CA LEU A 144 5.31 -1.09 -3.38
C LEU A 144 6.33 0.01 -3.55
N VAL A 145 5.91 1.24 -3.23
CA VAL A 145 6.85 2.37 -3.20
C VAL A 145 7.87 2.12 -2.09
N GLU A 146 9.13 2.40 -2.38
CA GLU A 146 10.26 2.28 -1.46
C GLU A 146 9.91 2.67 -0.02
N GLY A 147 10.13 1.75 0.92
CA GLY A 147 9.77 1.88 2.33
C GLY A 147 10.25 0.68 3.15
N GLU A 148 10.04 0.75 4.46
CA GLU A 148 10.48 -0.29 5.40
C GLU A 148 9.45 -1.41 5.60
N TYR A 149 8.17 -1.12 5.43
CA TYR A 149 7.04 -2.05 5.63
C TYR A 149 7.14 -2.84 6.93
N SER A 150 7.58 -2.15 8.00
CA SER A 150 7.84 -2.72 9.34
C SER A 150 8.80 -3.92 9.31
N ASN A 151 9.71 -3.99 8.36
CA ASN A 151 10.65 -5.08 8.10
C ASN A 151 9.99 -6.45 7.84
N ILE A 152 8.70 -6.46 7.50
CA ILE A 152 7.93 -7.68 7.24
C ILE A 152 8.03 -8.10 5.77
N LEU A 153 7.87 -7.16 4.85
CA LEU A 153 8.03 -7.42 3.42
C LEU A 153 9.39 -6.92 2.93
N LYS A 154 10.02 -7.69 2.04
CA LYS A 154 11.34 -7.37 1.49
C LYS A 154 11.25 -7.13 -0.01
N PRO A 155 11.92 -6.07 -0.55
CA PRO A 155 11.94 -5.80 -1.98
C PRO A 155 12.55 -6.95 -2.77
N ASN A 156 12.05 -7.17 -3.98
CA ASN A 156 12.49 -8.18 -4.95
C ASN A 156 12.42 -9.64 -4.46
N LYS A 157 11.90 -9.85 -3.25
CA LYS A 157 11.58 -11.15 -2.68
C LYS A 157 10.08 -11.32 -2.44
N HIS A 158 9.43 -10.30 -1.90
CA HIS A 158 8.01 -10.34 -1.55
C HIS A 158 7.18 -9.37 -2.38
N TYR A 159 7.80 -8.40 -3.04
CA TYR A 159 7.15 -7.38 -3.86
C TYR A 159 8.13 -6.76 -4.86
N ILE A 160 7.60 -6.07 -5.86
CA ILE A 160 8.38 -5.25 -6.81
C ILE A 160 8.55 -3.86 -6.18
N GLU A 161 9.79 -3.42 -6.00
CA GLU A 161 10.05 -2.10 -5.47
C GLU A 161 9.91 -1.03 -6.55
N LEU A 162 9.14 0.02 -6.25
CA LEU A 162 9.04 1.25 -7.02
C LEU A 162 9.71 2.38 -6.25
N LYS A 163 10.73 3.01 -6.81
CA LYS A 163 11.40 4.15 -6.16
C LYS A 163 10.45 5.33 -5.93
N LYS A 164 10.69 6.14 -4.92
CA LYS A 164 9.83 7.30 -4.56
C LYS A 164 9.72 8.35 -5.66
N ASP A 165 10.74 8.48 -6.49
CA ASP A 165 10.78 9.37 -7.65
C ASP A 165 10.29 8.71 -8.95
N PHE A 166 9.97 7.40 -8.89
CA PHE A 166 9.55 6.55 -10.00
C PHE A 166 10.63 6.37 -11.08
N SER A 167 11.90 6.63 -10.78
CA SER A 167 13.01 6.54 -11.73
C SER A 167 13.20 5.14 -12.31
N ASN A 168 12.79 4.08 -11.59
CA ASN A 168 12.85 2.69 -12.05
C ASN A 168 11.55 2.16 -12.65
N LEU A 169 10.66 3.04 -13.13
CA LEU A 169 9.36 2.62 -13.67
C LEU A 169 9.51 1.71 -14.91
N TYR A 170 10.55 1.93 -15.71
CA TYR A 170 10.82 1.10 -16.89
C TYR A 170 11.09 -0.35 -16.49
N GLU A 171 11.96 -0.58 -15.52
CA GLU A 171 12.31 -1.90 -14.99
C GLU A 171 11.09 -2.57 -14.35
N VAL A 172 10.31 -1.82 -13.58
CA VAL A 172 9.05 -2.29 -12.99
C VAL A 172 8.09 -2.79 -14.08
N LYS A 173 7.94 -2.05 -15.20
CA LYS A 173 7.11 -2.47 -16.34
C LYS A 173 7.61 -3.78 -16.97
N GLN A 174 8.92 -4.01 -17.07
CA GLN A 174 9.47 -5.27 -17.59
C GLN A 174 9.11 -6.44 -16.65
N ILE A 175 9.22 -6.24 -15.35
CA ILE A 175 8.87 -7.27 -14.35
C ILE A 175 7.37 -7.58 -14.39
N ILE A 176 6.49 -6.58 -14.54
CA ILE A 176 5.03 -6.77 -14.67
C ILE A 176 4.69 -7.70 -15.85
N LYS A 177 5.46 -7.69 -16.93
CA LYS A 177 5.26 -8.55 -18.09
C LYS A 177 5.74 -10.00 -17.87
N SER A 178 6.47 -10.28 -16.78
CA SER A 178 7.02 -11.60 -16.46
C SER A 178 6.11 -12.40 -15.53
N ASP A 179 5.42 -13.39 -16.07
CA ASP A 179 4.57 -14.30 -15.29
C ASP A 179 5.37 -15.16 -14.31
N SER A 180 6.59 -15.56 -14.66
CA SER A 180 7.46 -16.34 -13.76
C SER A 180 7.91 -15.54 -12.56
N MET A 181 8.31 -14.28 -12.75
CA MET A 181 8.69 -13.39 -11.65
C MET A 181 7.48 -13.11 -10.74
N ARG A 182 6.31 -12.84 -11.33
CA ARG A 182 5.07 -12.66 -10.56
C ARG A 182 4.79 -13.88 -9.67
N LYS A 183 4.84 -15.08 -10.26
CA LYS A 183 4.61 -16.33 -9.51
C LYS A 183 5.59 -16.48 -8.36
N PHE A 184 6.86 -16.27 -8.61
CA PHE A 184 7.90 -16.32 -7.57
C PHE A 184 7.58 -15.36 -6.40
N LEU A 185 7.35 -14.06 -6.69
CA LEU A 185 7.11 -13.05 -5.66
C LEU A 185 5.86 -13.32 -4.82
N VAL A 186 4.77 -13.80 -5.43
CA VAL A 186 3.53 -14.07 -4.67
C VAL A 186 3.64 -15.31 -3.81
N GLU A 187 4.36 -16.36 -4.24
CA GLU A 187 4.58 -17.56 -3.43
C GLU A 187 5.49 -17.23 -2.25
N GLU A 188 6.62 -16.58 -2.46
CA GLU A 188 7.54 -16.17 -1.39
C GLU A 188 6.83 -15.29 -0.34
N ALA A 189 6.07 -14.27 -0.80
CA ALA A 189 5.31 -13.42 0.11
C ALA A 189 4.24 -14.19 0.88
N PHE A 190 3.48 -15.05 0.20
CA PHE A 190 2.41 -15.82 0.81
C PHE A 190 2.95 -16.78 1.88
N ASP A 191 3.99 -17.53 1.57
CA ASP A 191 4.60 -18.47 2.50
C ASP A 191 5.20 -17.76 3.71
N HIS A 192 5.92 -16.67 3.49
CA HIS A 192 6.47 -15.86 4.58
C HIS A 192 5.38 -15.36 5.53
N ILE A 193 4.31 -14.75 5.00
CA ILE A 193 3.22 -14.18 5.80
C ILE A 193 2.39 -15.28 6.48
N LYS A 194 2.09 -16.37 5.78
CA LYS A 194 1.33 -17.50 6.31
C LYS A 194 2.01 -18.15 7.52
N HIS A 195 3.32 -18.27 7.49
CA HIS A 195 4.08 -18.93 8.57
C HIS A 195 4.39 -18.01 9.75
N ASN A 196 4.40 -16.66 9.55
CA ASN A 196 4.91 -15.76 10.57
C ASN A 196 3.96 -14.63 10.98
N HIS A 197 2.93 -14.31 10.17
CA HIS A 197 2.16 -13.08 10.33
C HIS A 197 0.64 -13.24 10.23
N LEU A 198 0.12 -14.41 10.65
CA LEU A 198 -1.32 -14.58 10.89
C LEU A 198 -1.72 -13.94 12.24
N TYR A 199 -3.02 -13.72 12.45
CA TYR A 199 -3.53 -13.22 13.73
C TYR A 199 -3.15 -14.13 14.91
N LYS A 200 -3.13 -15.46 14.74
CA LYS A 200 -2.69 -16.39 15.77
C LYS A 200 -1.27 -16.06 16.28
N HIS A 201 -0.33 -15.77 15.37
CA HIS A 201 1.05 -15.45 15.74
C HIS A 201 1.15 -14.12 16.52
N ARG A 202 0.23 -13.17 16.25
CA ARG A 202 0.15 -11.92 17.03
C ARG A 202 -0.34 -12.17 18.44
N ILE A 203 -1.35 -13.02 18.59
CA ILE A 203 -1.90 -13.42 19.89
C ILE A 203 -0.87 -14.21 20.68
N GLU A 204 -0.23 -15.21 20.08
CA GLU A 204 0.84 -16.00 20.71
C GLU A 204 1.99 -15.11 21.22
N LYS A 205 2.40 -14.12 20.41
CA LYS A 205 3.44 -13.16 20.83
C LYS A 205 2.97 -12.27 21.97
N LEU A 206 1.71 -11.84 21.98
CA LEU A 206 1.14 -11.03 23.06
C LEU A 206 1.12 -11.83 24.38
N LEU A 207 0.61 -13.06 24.34
CA LEU A 207 0.51 -13.93 25.53
C LEU A 207 1.87 -14.32 26.13
N LYS A 208 2.93 -14.35 25.33
CA LYS A 208 4.29 -14.60 25.83
C LYS A 208 4.90 -13.43 26.61
N ASN A 209 4.32 -12.24 26.50
CA ASN A 209 4.80 -11.03 27.13
C ASN A 209 3.91 -10.57 28.33
N ILE A 210 2.94 -11.41 28.71
CA ILE A 210 2.10 -11.29 29.91
C ILE A 210 2.55 -12.34 30.91
#